data_f756a9c8b846b30cbac4173ec9f4d8f6
#
_entry.id   f756a9c8b846b30cbac4173ec9f4d8f6
#
_cell.length_a   1.000
_cell.length_b   1.000
_cell.length_c   1.000
_cell.angle_alpha   90.00
_cell.angle_beta   90.00
_cell.angle_gamma   90.00
#
_symmetry.space_group_name_H-M   'P 1'
#
loop_
_entity.id
_entity.type
_entity.pdbx_description
1 polymer ?
#
loop_
_entity_poly.entity_id
_entity_poly.type
_entity_poly.pdbx_seq_one_letter_code
_entity_poly.pdbx_strand_id
1 'polypeptide(L)'
;MKKKQKKKPTREHLEPLVYRARPICCVNIAIAGALIVSFWLLFDSSILCVAVSVISLWGAYAAFRHRNDCITLTEKGIGLDHVRVFEYGKKTERLDHVDIEWRYVRDVELYVRRRGYIDVNAHNKTYTVDLEYYMVFGTKLKSWQKAIKQYSQMPGTHIKRW
;
A
#
# COMPACT_ATOMS: atom_id res chain seq x y z
N MET A 1 -51.23 6.45 -13.77
CA MET A 1 -49.98 5.77 -13.35
C MET A 1 -48.96 6.81 -12.86
N LYS A 2 -48.73 6.97 -11.54
CA LYS A 2 -47.76 7.93 -11.00
C LYS A 2 -46.35 7.29 -11.01
N LYS A 3 -45.43 7.82 -11.85
CA LYS A 3 -44.01 7.42 -11.84
C LYS A 3 -43.42 7.78 -10.49
N LYS A 4 -43.05 6.76 -9.67
CA LYS A 4 -42.26 6.94 -8.49
C LYS A 4 -40.89 7.53 -8.89
N GLN A 5 -40.66 8.81 -8.60
CA GLN A 5 -39.34 9.41 -8.68
C GLN A 5 -38.43 8.69 -7.66
N LYS A 6 -37.44 7.95 -8.16
CA LYS A 6 -36.35 7.41 -7.33
C LYS A 6 -35.61 8.61 -6.73
N LYS A 7 -35.77 8.85 -5.41
CA LYS A 7 -34.92 9.78 -4.65
C LYS A 7 -33.46 9.41 -4.92
N LYS A 8 -32.70 10.36 -5.51
CA LYS A 8 -31.22 10.24 -5.55
C LYS A 8 -30.74 10.07 -4.13
N PRO A 9 -29.85 9.10 -3.83
CA PRO A 9 -29.30 8.98 -2.50
C PRO A 9 -28.56 10.27 -2.17
N THR A 10 -28.88 10.84 -1.02
CA THR A 10 -28.16 11.96 -0.43
C THR A 10 -26.70 11.51 -0.28
N ARG A 11 -25.76 12.26 -0.86
CA ARG A 11 -24.34 11.97 -0.72
C ARG A 11 -23.99 12.12 0.78
N GLU A 12 -23.85 11.01 1.48
CA GLU A 12 -23.17 10.99 2.76
C GLU A 12 -21.72 11.41 2.48
N HIS A 13 -21.25 12.42 3.19
CA HIS A 13 -19.84 12.82 3.18
C HIS A 13 -19.01 11.64 3.69
N LEU A 14 -18.20 11.03 2.82
CA LEU A 14 -17.33 9.94 3.20
C LEU A 14 -16.13 10.48 3.98
N GLU A 15 -15.95 9.99 5.19
CA GLU A 15 -14.75 10.32 5.98
C GLU A 15 -13.48 9.79 5.28
N PRO A 16 -12.35 10.50 5.35
CA PRO A 16 -11.09 10.03 4.78
C PRO A 16 -10.70 8.67 5.35
N LEU A 17 -10.42 7.70 4.47
CA LEU A 17 -9.96 6.38 4.86
C LEU A 17 -8.44 6.31 4.73
N VAL A 18 -7.73 6.10 5.85
CA VAL A 18 -6.27 6.09 5.92
C VAL A 18 -5.77 4.69 6.26
N TYR A 19 -4.99 4.12 5.34
CA TYR A 19 -4.26 2.87 5.56
C TYR A 19 -2.82 3.19 5.96
N ARG A 20 -2.41 2.82 7.17
CA ARG A 20 -1.08 3.10 7.71
C ARG A 20 -0.19 1.85 7.69
N ALA A 21 1.06 2.01 7.29
CA ALA A 21 2.08 0.97 7.32
C ALA A 21 2.58 0.64 8.75
N ARG A 22 2.46 1.59 9.69
CA ARG A 22 3.01 1.51 11.05
C ARG A 22 2.78 0.19 11.79
N PRO A 23 1.58 -0.42 11.82
CA PRO A 23 1.37 -1.65 12.59
C PRO A 23 2.26 -2.81 12.09
N ILE A 24 2.39 -2.96 10.78
CA ILE A 24 3.18 -4.03 10.16
C ILE A 24 4.67 -3.77 10.36
N CYS A 25 5.12 -2.52 10.21
CA CYS A 25 6.49 -2.13 10.44
C CYS A 25 6.94 -2.43 11.89
N CYS A 26 6.10 -2.15 12.89
CA CYS A 26 6.39 -2.47 14.29
C CYS A 26 6.53 -3.98 14.51
N VAL A 27 5.67 -4.80 13.90
CA VAL A 27 5.76 -6.26 13.97
C VAL A 27 7.06 -6.76 13.33
N ASN A 28 7.43 -6.26 12.17
CA ASN A 28 8.67 -6.65 11.49
C ASN A 28 9.92 -6.30 12.30
N ILE A 29 9.94 -5.13 12.94
CA ILE A 29 11.03 -4.73 13.82
C ILE A 29 11.13 -5.66 15.05
N ALA A 30 9.99 -6.00 15.66
CA ALA A 30 9.96 -6.93 16.80
C ALA A 30 10.45 -8.33 16.41
N ILE A 31 10.03 -8.85 15.25
CA ILE A 31 10.50 -10.14 14.71
C ILE A 31 12.02 -10.10 14.48
N ALA A 32 12.55 -9.04 13.88
CA ALA A 32 13.98 -8.89 13.65
C ALA A 32 14.78 -8.94 14.98
N GLY A 33 14.31 -8.23 16.01
CA GLY A 33 14.90 -8.28 17.35
C GLY A 33 14.88 -9.68 17.97
N ALA A 34 13.73 -10.37 17.88
CA ALA A 34 13.59 -11.73 18.40
C ALA A 34 14.53 -12.72 17.68
N LEU A 35 14.66 -12.60 16.35
CA LEU A 35 15.59 -13.44 15.58
C LEU A 35 17.05 -13.25 16.02
N ILE A 36 17.49 -12.00 16.19
CA ILE A 36 18.85 -11.71 16.64
C ILE A 36 19.10 -12.37 17.99
N VAL A 37 18.22 -12.15 18.96
CA VAL A 37 18.37 -12.72 20.31
C VAL A 37 18.38 -14.25 20.27
N SER A 38 17.44 -14.85 19.54
CA SER A 38 17.35 -16.31 19.43
C SER A 38 18.60 -16.93 18.83
N PHE A 39 19.16 -16.35 17.78
CA PHE A 39 20.39 -16.86 17.16
C PHE A 39 21.59 -16.76 18.09
N TRP A 40 21.76 -15.67 18.83
CA TRP A 40 22.85 -15.52 19.79
C TRP A 40 22.72 -16.48 20.98
N LEU A 41 21.50 -16.89 21.33
CA LEU A 41 21.30 -17.85 22.43
C LEU A 41 21.46 -19.31 22.01
N LEU A 42 21.16 -19.62 20.73
CA LEU A 42 21.07 -21.02 20.25
C LEU A 42 22.31 -21.51 19.49
N PHE A 43 23.13 -20.59 18.98
CA PHE A 43 24.24 -20.95 18.10
C PHE A 43 25.56 -20.39 18.60
N ASP A 44 26.58 -21.28 18.69
CA ASP A 44 27.95 -20.91 19.08
C ASP A 44 28.76 -20.29 17.93
N SER A 45 28.24 -20.31 16.72
CA SER A 45 28.90 -19.77 15.51
C SER A 45 28.76 -18.25 15.43
N SER A 46 29.81 -17.54 15.82
CA SER A 46 29.85 -16.07 15.73
C SER A 46 29.59 -15.52 14.35
N ILE A 47 30.10 -16.18 13.30
CA ILE A 47 29.92 -15.74 11.92
C ILE A 47 28.44 -15.79 11.50
N LEU A 48 27.75 -16.88 11.85
CA LEU A 48 26.34 -17.04 11.54
C LEU A 48 25.48 -16.01 12.29
N CYS A 49 25.77 -15.80 13.58
CA CYS A 49 25.08 -14.82 14.41
C CYS A 49 25.24 -13.39 13.85
N VAL A 50 26.44 -13.01 13.43
CA VAL A 50 26.70 -11.71 12.81
C VAL A 50 25.95 -11.57 11.50
N ALA A 51 25.98 -12.58 10.61
CA ALA A 51 25.26 -12.53 9.33
C ALA A 51 23.76 -12.36 9.52
N VAL A 52 23.13 -13.14 10.43
CA VAL A 52 21.70 -13.01 10.75
C VAL A 52 21.38 -11.65 11.34
N SER A 53 22.26 -11.13 12.23
CA SER A 53 22.07 -9.80 12.82
C SER A 53 22.08 -8.71 11.76
N VAL A 54 23.03 -8.73 10.82
CA VAL A 54 23.10 -7.74 9.72
C VAL A 54 21.86 -7.79 8.86
N ILE A 55 21.40 -8.98 8.43
CA ILE A 55 20.20 -9.13 7.61
C ILE A 55 18.95 -8.65 8.37
N SER A 56 18.83 -9.00 9.64
CA SER A 56 17.70 -8.60 10.49
C SER A 56 17.65 -7.08 10.72
N LEU A 57 18.81 -6.46 10.98
CA LEU A 57 18.93 -5.01 11.14
C LEU A 57 18.60 -4.27 9.85
N TRP A 58 19.00 -4.81 8.68
CA TRP A 58 18.62 -4.24 7.39
C TRP A 58 17.10 -4.27 7.18
N GLY A 59 16.46 -5.39 7.48
CA GLY A 59 15.00 -5.53 7.43
C GLY A 59 14.27 -4.57 8.40
N ALA A 60 14.78 -4.45 9.64
CA ALA A 60 14.26 -3.52 10.63
C ALA A 60 14.40 -2.06 10.16
N TYR A 61 15.54 -1.69 9.59
CA TYR A 61 15.78 -0.35 9.04
C TYR A 61 14.82 -0.03 7.90
N ALA A 62 14.61 -0.96 6.97
CA ALA A 62 13.65 -0.80 5.89
C ALA A 62 12.23 -0.59 6.43
N ALA A 63 11.80 -1.41 7.40
CA ALA A 63 10.50 -1.26 8.05
C ALA A 63 10.38 0.07 8.81
N PHE A 64 11.43 0.50 9.49
CA PHE A 64 11.46 1.78 10.20
C PHE A 64 11.31 2.98 9.25
N ARG A 65 11.94 2.93 8.08
CA ARG A 65 11.85 3.96 7.04
C ARG A 65 10.41 4.15 6.55
N HIS A 66 9.67 3.04 6.40
CA HIS A 66 8.29 3.05 5.90
C HIS A 66 7.20 3.16 6.99
N ARG A 67 7.60 3.31 8.26
CA ARG A 67 6.63 3.30 9.40
C ARG A 67 5.56 4.37 9.36
N ASN A 68 5.85 5.50 8.73
CA ASN A 68 4.94 6.65 8.65
C ASN A 68 4.16 6.69 7.33
N ASP A 69 4.46 5.78 6.40
CA ASP A 69 3.81 5.76 5.11
C ASP A 69 2.33 5.48 5.25
N CYS A 70 1.54 6.15 4.45
CA CYS A 70 0.11 5.93 4.39
C CYS A 70 -0.43 5.99 2.97
N ILE A 71 -1.57 5.31 2.77
CA ILE A 71 -2.40 5.47 1.58
C ILE A 71 -3.72 6.06 2.06
N THR A 72 -4.07 7.20 1.53
CA THR A 72 -5.25 7.95 1.93
C THR A 72 -6.27 7.97 0.80
N LEU A 73 -7.50 7.50 1.08
CA LEU A 73 -8.62 7.60 0.15
C LEU A 73 -9.56 8.71 0.63
N THR A 74 -9.80 9.68 -0.23
CA THR A 74 -10.73 10.78 0.00
C THR A 74 -11.77 10.86 -1.12
N GLU A 75 -12.83 11.61 -0.94
CA GLU A 75 -13.79 11.87 -2.03
C GLU A 75 -13.15 12.58 -3.23
N LYS A 76 -12.08 13.33 -3.01
CA LYS A 76 -11.40 14.10 -4.05
C LYS A 76 -10.36 13.29 -4.81
N GLY A 77 -9.68 12.35 -4.14
CA GLY A 77 -8.56 11.63 -4.73
C GLY A 77 -7.94 10.57 -3.83
N ILE A 78 -6.81 10.08 -4.27
CA ILE A 78 -5.96 9.13 -3.57
C ILE A 78 -4.61 9.77 -3.27
N GLY A 79 -4.21 9.76 -1.99
CA GLY A 79 -2.87 10.14 -1.53
C GLY A 79 -2.01 8.89 -1.36
N LEU A 80 -0.79 8.93 -1.85
CA LEU A 80 0.16 7.81 -1.85
C LEU A 80 1.52 8.28 -1.34
N ASP A 81 2.13 7.52 -0.42
CA ASP A 81 3.49 7.75 0.07
C ASP A 81 4.48 6.77 -0.56
N HIS A 82 5.73 7.19 -0.70
CA HIS A 82 6.85 6.42 -1.25
C HIS A 82 6.55 5.78 -2.61
N VAL A 83 6.14 6.60 -3.56
CA VAL A 83 5.64 6.20 -4.87
C VAL A 83 6.76 6.08 -5.87
N ARG A 84 6.72 5.01 -6.67
CA ARG A 84 7.52 4.88 -7.90
C ARG A 84 6.69 5.33 -9.08
N VAL A 85 7.19 6.29 -9.84
CA VAL A 85 6.51 6.84 -11.01
C VAL A 85 7.17 6.31 -12.27
N PHE A 86 6.37 5.65 -13.11
CA PHE A 86 6.78 5.17 -14.42
C PHE A 86 6.11 6.02 -15.49
N GLU A 87 6.94 6.60 -16.36
CA GLU A 87 6.49 7.31 -17.55
C GLU A 87 7.19 6.70 -18.76
N TYR A 88 6.43 6.42 -19.83
CA TYR A 88 6.99 5.77 -21.03
C TYR A 88 8.17 6.57 -21.58
N GLY A 89 9.32 5.91 -21.79
CA GLY A 89 10.54 6.52 -22.31
C GLY A 89 11.37 7.33 -21.31
N LYS A 90 10.97 7.41 -20.02
CA LYS A 90 11.71 8.11 -18.97
C LYS A 90 12.21 7.16 -17.89
N LYS A 91 13.23 7.62 -17.14
CA LYS A 91 13.70 6.90 -15.95
C LYS A 91 12.61 6.90 -14.88
N THR A 92 12.52 5.79 -14.15
CA THR A 92 11.66 5.68 -12.97
C THR A 92 12.04 6.72 -11.93
N GLU A 93 11.11 7.56 -11.55
CA GLU A 93 11.24 8.55 -10.50
C GLU A 93 10.65 8.03 -9.19
N ARG A 94 11.18 8.49 -8.06
CA ARG A 94 10.62 8.19 -6.73
C ARG A 94 10.16 9.49 -6.11
N LEU A 95 8.91 9.50 -5.67
CA LEU A 95 8.29 10.61 -4.96
C LEU A 95 7.99 10.19 -3.52
N ASP A 96 8.25 11.08 -2.58
CA ASP A 96 7.95 10.81 -1.16
C ASP A 96 6.45 10.82 -0.90
N HIS A 97 5.72 11.71 -1.58
CA HIS A 97 4.26 11.82 -1.49
C HIS A 97 3.66 12.32 -2.80
N VAL A 98 2.46 11.85 -3.13
CA VAL A 98 1.67 12.36 -4.25
C VAL A 98 0.18 12.24 -3.95
N ASP A 99 -0.56 13.32 -4.23
CA ASP A 99 -2.03 13.35 -4.24
C ASP A 99 -2.53 13.34 -5.68
N ILE A 100 -3.39 12.40 -6.00
CA ILE A 100 -3.95 12.23 -7.35
C ILE A 100 -5.47 12.35 -7.25
N GLU A 101 -6.04 13.37 -7.89
CA GLU A 101 -7.50 13.53 -7.92
C GLU A 101 -8.15 12.44 -8.79
N TRP A 102 -9.30 11.90 -8.35
CA TRP A 102 -10.02 10.84 -9.07
C TRP A 102 -10.35 11.18 -10.52
N ARG A 103 -10.58 12.45 -10.84
CA ARG A 103 -10.88 12.88 -12.22
C ARG A 103 -9.74 12.61 -13.21
N TYR A 104 -8.51 12.48 -12.72
CA TYR A 104 -7.32 12.20 -13.53
C TYR A 104 -6.93 10.72 -13.52
N VAL A 105 -7.51 9.93 -12.62
CA VAL A 105 -7.25 8.49 -12.53
C VAL A 105 -8.02 7.78 -13.64
N ARG A 106 -7.30 7.07 -14.49
CA ARG A 106 -7.86 6.25 -15.55
C ARG A 106 -8.31 4.90 -15.01
N ASP A 107 -7.44 4.25 -14.26
CA ASP A 107 -7.71 2.97 -13.62
C ASP A 107 -6.81 2.76 -12.41
N VAL A 108 -7.19 1.79 -11.56
CA VAL A 108 -6.42 1.36 -10.41
C VAL A 108 -6.30 -0.16 -10.48
N GLU A 109 -5.08 -0.66 -10.52
CA GLU A 109 -4.78 -2.08 -10.57
C GLU A 109 -4.17 -2.56 -9.26
N LEU A 110 -4.73 -3.62 -8.69
CA LEU A 110 -4.22 -4.26 -7.48
C LEU A 110 -3.59 -5.60 -7.85
N TYR A 111 -2.29 -5.73 -7.63
CA TYR A 111 -1.55 -6.95 -7.90
C TYR A 111 -1.31 -7.73 -6.62
N VAL A 112 -1.59 -9.05 -6.66
CA VAL A 112 -1.55 -9.94 -5.50
C VAL A 112 -0.55 -11.06 -5.75
N ARG A 113 0.71 -10.72 -5.87
CA ARG A 113 1.80 -11.71 -5.81
C ARG A 113 2.58 -11.56 -4.51
N ARG A 114 3.64 -12.35 -4.33
CA ARG A 114 4.53 -12.41 -3.15
C ARG A 114 4.85 -11.04 -2.51
N ARG A 115 4.84 -9.97 -3.32
CA ARG A 115 4.88 -8.56 -2.89
C ARG A 115 3.71 -7.88 -3.58
N GLY A 116 2.62 -7.68 -2.86
CA GLY A 116 1.48 -6.96 -3.40
C GLY A 116 1.87 -5.52 -3.74
N TYR A 117 1.33 -4.98 -4.81
CA TYR A 117 1.47 -3.56 -5.12
C TYR A 117 0.18 -3.01 -5.72
N ILE A 118 0.02 -1.70 -5.64
CA ILE A 118 -1.05 -0.95 -6.27
C ILE A 118 -0.47 -0.05 -7.35
N ASP A 119 -1.03 -0.13 -8.54
CA ASP A 119 -0.75 0.78 -9.64
C ASP A 119 -1.94 1.72 -9.85
N VAL A 120 -1.66 3.02 -9.81
CA VAL A 120 -2.63 4.07 -10.14
C VAL A 120 -2.20 4.72 -11.45
N ASN A 121 -2.98 4.50 -12.51
CA ASN A 121 -2.72 5.08 -13.82
C ASN A 121 -3.43 6.43 -13.94
N ALA A 122 -2.64 7.51 -13.99
CA ALA A 122 -3.11 8.88 -14.12
C ALA A 122 -2.12 9.74 -14.92
N HIS A 123 -2.61 10.72 -15.67
CA HIS A 123 -1.77 11.66 -16.46
C HIS A 123 -0.73 11.00 -17.37
N ASN A 124 -1.04 9.84 -17.99
CA ASN A 124 -0.11 9.03 -18.78
C ASN A 124 1.11 8.50 -17.99
N LYS A 125 1.00 8.47 -16.68
CA LYS A 125 1.99 7.90 -15.75
C LYS A 125 1.36 6.80 -14.94
N THR A 126 2.18 5.85 -14.51
CA THR A 126 1.80 4.81 -13.56
C THR A 126 2.49 5.09 -12.24
N TYR A 127 1.70 5.23 -11.20
CA TYR A 127 2.14 5.45 -9.82
C TYR A 127 2.03 4.14 -9.08
N THR A 128 3.18 3.55 -8.74
CA THR A 128 3.26 2.23 -8.08
C THR A 128 3.65 2.37 -6.62
N VAL A 129 2.87 1.75 -5.73
CA VAL A 129 3.18 1.65 -4.30
C VAL A 129 3.22 0.18 -3.89
N ASP A 130 4.28 -0.21 -3.17
CA ASP A 130 4.41 -1.54 -2.60
C ASP A 130 3.48 -1.71 -1.41
N LEU A 131 2.61 -2.72 -1.44
CA LEU A 131 1.65 -3.00 -0.37
C LEU A 131 2.22 -3.90 0.74
N GLU A 132 3.49 -4.30 0.65
CA GLU A 132 4.15 -5.20 1.60
C GLU A 132 4.03 -4.69 3.05
N TYR A 133 4.10 -3.38 3.26
CA TYR A 133 4.00 -2.76 4.57
C TYR A 133 2.58 -2.45 5.03
N TYR A 134 1.57 -2.62 4.17
CA TYR A 134 0.16 -2.30 4.46
C TYR A 134 -0.74 -3.52 4.65
N MET A 135 -0.29 -4.69 4.21
CA MET A 135 -1.09 -5.91 4.20
C MET A 135 -0.52 -6.97 5.13
N VAL A 136 -1.26 -7.31 6.19
CA VAL A 136 -1.02 -8.52 6.98
C VAL A 136 -1.66 -9.68 6.23
N PHE A 137 -0.83 -10.61 5.70
CA PHE A 137 -1.25 -11.92 5.21
C PHE A 137 -2.59 -11.96 4.45
N GLY A 138 -2.61 -11.40 3.25
CA GLY A 138 -3.65 -11.72 2.25
C GLY A 138 -5.11 -11.36 2.55
N THR A 139 -5.42 -10.83 3.73
CA THR A 139 -6.79 -10.84 4.25
C THR A 139 -7.69 -9.70 3.79
N LYS A 140 -7.20 -8.67 3.12
CA LYS A 140 -8.06 -7.48 2.90
C LYS A 140 -8.11 -6.92 1.48
N LEU A 141 -7.67 -7.67 0.48
CA LEU A 141 -7.73 -7.18 -0.90
C LEU A 141 -9.14 -6.81 -1.36
N LYS A 142 -10.14 -7.64 -0.98
CA LYS A 142 -11.55 -7.35 -1.27
C LYS A 142 -12.03 -6.07 -0.57
N SER A 143 -11.54 -5.79 0.64
CA SER A 143 -11.89 -4.56 1.36
C SER A 143 -11.27 -3.33 0.69
N TRP A 144 -10.02 -3.42 0.24
CA TRP A 144 -9.35 -2.38 -0.54
C TRP A 144 -10.10 -2.10 -1.84
N GLN A 145 -10.44 -3.14 -2.60
CA GLN A 145 -11.21 -2.99 -3.83
C GLN A 145 -12.57 -2.31 -3.57
N LYS A 146 -13.26 -2.73 -2.50
CA LYS A 146 -14.53 -2.11 -2.12
C LYS A 146 -14.35 -0.65 -1.75
N ALA A 147 -13.32 -0.32 -0.96
CA ALA A 147 -13.00 1.05 -0.58
C ALA A 147 -12.68 1.91 -1.80
N ILE A 148 -11.75 1.48 -2.67
CA ILE A 148 -11.40 2.22 -3.89
C ILE A 148 -12.64 2.47 -4.75
N LYS A 149 -13.50 1.46 -4.97
CA LYS A 149 -14.75 1.62 -5.72
C LYS A 149 -15.72 2.61 -5.06
N GLN A 150 -15.78 2.61 -3.74
CA GLN A 150 -16.65 3.52 -2.98
C GLN A 150 -16.21 4.98 -3.12
N TYR A 151 -14.89 5.24 -3.00
CA TYR A 151 -14.35 6.60 -3.06
C TYR A 151 -14.18 7.12 -4.49
N SER A 152 -13.71 6.28 -5.42
CA SER A 152 -13.49 6.69 -6.80
C SER A 152 -14.78 6.81 -7.61
N GLN A 153 -15.84 6.12 -7.20
CA GLN A 153 -17.08 5.95 -7.99
C GLN A 153 -16.82 5.43 -9.43
N MET A 154 -15.62 4.90 -9.67
CA MET A 154 -15.23 4.40 -10.99
C MET A 154 -15.58 2.93 -11.17
N PRO A 155 -16.13 2.53 -12.32
CA PRO A 155 -16.37 1.11 -12.63
C PRO A 155 -15.08 0.32 -12.89
N GLY A 156 -13.95 1.01 -13.09
CA GLY A 156 -12.70 0.47 -13.65
C GLY A 156 -11.64 -0.04 -12.66
N THR A 157 -11.98 -0.31 -11.37
CA THR A 157 -10.99 -0.90 -10.47
C THR A 157 -10.80 -2.39 -10.77
N HIS A 158 -9.69 -2.75 -11.40
CA HIS A 158 -9.38 -4.13 -11.74
C HIS A 158 -8.43 -4.75 -10.71
N ILE A 159 -8.76 -5.97 -10.24
CA ILE A 159 -7.83 -6.81 -9.50
C ILE A 159 -7.22 -7.79 -10.49
N LYS A 160 -5.95 -7.63 -10.78
CA LYS A 160 -5.19 -8.63 -11.52
C LYS A 160 -4.59 -9.63 -10.51
N ARG A 161 -5.06 -10.87 -10.58
CA ARG A 161 -4.47 -12.01 -9.88
C ARG A 161 -3.60 -12.73 -10.90
N TRP A 162 -2.32 -12.61 -10.76
CA TRP A 162 -1.36 -13.41 -11.51
C TRP A 162 -0.70 -14.44 -10.59
#